data_a39b168a57618552bc228334cbd66014
#
_entry.id   a39b168a57618552bc228334cbd66014
#
_cell.length_a   1.000
_cell.length_b   1.000
_cell.length_c   1.000
_cell.angle_alpha   90.00
_cell.angle_beta   90.00
_cell.angle_gamma   90.00
#
_symmetry.space_group_name_H-M   'P 1'
#
loop_
_entity.id
_entity.type
_entity.pdbx_description
1 polymer ?
#
loop_
_entity_poly.entity_id
_entity_poly.type
_entity_poly.pdbx_seq_one_letter_code
_entity_poly.pdbx_strand_id
1 'polypeptide(L)'
;MHRLEKVLVQNSEKTPAELLPAIKADLDAFVGEAEQFDDITMLCIKFNPKDQRSDISVTPDKDSIKTVTEFMERTLEEWKVSMKVANKVQIAVDEIYSNIVYYSGATNAKITVTASDEKLSLLFEDDGTPYDPTTAKEPDVTLSAEERDVGGLGIFMVKKMAASIQYENTDGKNVLTVVFGMK
;
A
#
# COMPACT_ATOMS: atom_id res chain seq x y z
N MET A 1 -18.29 -23.70 26.89
CA MET A 1 -17.92 -22.56 26.00
C MET A 1 -18.35 -21.30 26.74
N HIS A 2 -17.41 -20.40 27.01
CA HIS A 2 -17.69 -19.13 27.66
C HIS A 2 -18.57 -18.24 26.77
N ARG A 3 -19.33 -17.29 27.36
CA ARG A 3 -20.27 -16.43 26.63
C ARG A 3 -19.59 -15.67 25.51
N LEU A 4 -18.42 -15.02 25.77
CA LEU A 4 -17.67 -14.28 24.80
C LEU A 4 -17.23 -15.15 23.60
N GLU A 5 -16.81 -16.40 23.83
CA GLU A 5 -16.44 -17.32 22.74
C GLU A 5 -17.62 -17.60 21.80
N LYS A 6 -18.84 -17.73 22.33
CA LYS A 6 -20.04 -17.90 21.50
C LYS A 6 -20.28 -16.69 20.60
N VAL A 7 -20.20 -15.49 21.18
CA VAL A 7 -20.39 -14.25 20.42
C VAL A 7 -19.34 -14.10 19.33
N LEU A 8 -18.06 -14.40 19.62
CA LEU A 8 -16.98 -14.36 18.64
C LEU A 8 -17.20 -15.36 17.50
N VAL A 9 -17.56 -16.60 17.81
CA VAL A 9 -17.82 -17.63 16.79
C VAL A 9 -19.02 -17.25 15.92
N GLN A 10 -20.10 -16.75 16.51
CA GLN A 10 -21.31 -16.34 15.78
C GLN A 10 -21.08 -15.12 14.86
N ASN A 11 -20.03 -14.34 15.13
CA ASN A 11 -19.71 -13.11 14.39
C ASN A 11 -18.32 -13.17 13.74
N SER A 12 -17.80 -14.37 13.46
CA SER A 12 -16.43 -14.58 12.93
C SER A 12 -16.17 -13.91 11.58
N GLU A 13 -17.20 -13.71 10.76
CA GLU A 13 -17.10 -13.08 9.43
C GLU A 13 -17.18 -11.55 9.47
N LYS A 14 -17.51 -10.97 10.62
CA LYS A 14 -17.64 -9.52 10.76
C LYS A 14 -16.29 -8.82 10.76
N THR A 15 -16.29 -7.59 10.26
CA THR A 15 -15.14 -6.68 10.40
C THR A 15 -14.98 -6.24 11.87
N PRO A 16 -13.79 -5.77 12.29
CA PRO A 16 -13.61 -5.21 13.62
C PRO A 16 -14.61 -4.11 13.98
N ALA A 17 -14.96 -3.26 13.00
CA ALA A 17 -15.93 -2.17 13.18
C ALA A 17 -17.36 -2.68 13.43
N GLU A 18 -17.71 -3.87 12.95
CA GLU A 18 -19.01 -4.50 13.16
C GLU A 18 -19.00 -5.45 14.37
N LEU A 19 -17.86 -6.06 14.67
CA LEU A 19 -17.70 -7.02 15.75
C LEU A 19 -17.72 -6.35 17.13
N LEU A 20 -17.01 -5.25 17.32
CA LEU A 20 -16.95 -4.55 18.60
C LEU A 20 -18.32 -4.08 19.10
N PRO A 21 -19.19 -3.44 18.27
CA PRO A 21 -20.56 -3.13 18.65
C PRO A 21 -21.40 -4.36 18.97
N ALA A 22 -21.22 -5.47 18.26
CA ALA A 22 -21.96 -6.71 18.52
C ALA A 22 -21.59 -7.33 19.87
N ILE A 23 -20.29 -7.33 20.23
CA ILE A 23 -19.81 -7.77 21.54
C ILE A 23 -20.38 -6.86 22.64
N LYS A 24 -20.34 -5.54 22.42
CA LYS A 24 -20.87 -4.59 23.40
C LYS A 24 -22.37 -4.79 23.62
N ALA A 25 -23.15 -4.97 22.56
CA ALA A 25 -24.60 -5.21 22.67
C ALA A 25 -24.91 -6.50 23.43
N ASP A 26 -24.16 -7.59 23.22
CA ASP A 26 -24.32 -8.84 23.98
C ASP A 26 -23.96 -8.64 25.46
N LEU A 27 -22.91 -7.85 25.72
CA LEU A 27 -22.49 -7.53 27.09
C LEU A 27 -23.55 -6.67 27.80
N ASP A 28 -24.08 -5.64 27.15
CA ASP A 28 -25.12 -4.76 27.68
C ASP A 28 -26.39 -5.58 28.01
N ALA A 29 -26.78 -6.50 27.13
CA ALA A 29 -27.90 -7.41 27.35
C ALA A 29 -27.66 -8.37 28.52
N PHE A 30 -26.43 -8.73 28.81
CA PHE A 30 -26.06 -9.57 29.95
C PHE A 30 -26.08 -8.80 31.28
N VAL A 31 -25.53 -7.57 31.26
CA VAL A 31 -25.44 -6.73 32.45
C VAL A 31 -26.83 -6.23 32.88
N GLY A 32 -27.71 -5.97 31.90
CA GLY A 32 -29.08 -5.49 32.18
C GLY A 32 -29.06 -4.15 32.93
N GLU A 33 -29.81 -4.09 34.06
CA GLU A 33 -29.93 -2.88 34.88
C GLU A 33 -28.85 -2.75 35.98
N ALA A 34 -27.86 -3.69 36.01
CA ALA A 34 -26.77 -3.62 36.99
C ALA A 34 -25.86 -2.42 36.70
N GLU A 35 -25.42 -1.74 37.77
CA GLU A 35 -24.44 -0.65 37.65
C GLU A 35 -23.10 -1.18 37.12
N GLN A 36 -22.48 -0.43 36.18
CA GLN A 36 -21.16 -0.71 35.71
C GLN A 36 -20.13 -0.23 36.72
N PHE A 37 -19.31 -1.15 37.22
CA PHE A 37 -18.33 -0.88 38.26
C PHE A 37 -16.96 -0.39 37.73
N ASP A 38 -16.67 -0.65 36.43
CA ASP A 38 -15.36 -0.34 35.85
C ASP A 38 -15.47 -0.05 34.35
N ASP A 39 -14.46 0.62 33.78
CA ASP A 39 -14.38 0.93 32.37
C ASP A 39 -14.14 -0.32 31.53
N ILE A 40 -14.73 -0.37 30.32
CA ILE A 40 -14.55 -1.46 29.38
C ILE A 40 -13.76 -0.95 28.18
N THR A 41 -12.54 -1.46 28.01
CA THR A 41 -11.72 -1.22 26.82
C THR A 41 -11.65 -2.48 25.98
N MET A 42 -11.99 -2.36 24.68
CA MET A 42 -11.92 -3.48 23.74
C MET A 42 -11.04 -3.09 22.54
N LEU A 43 -10.10 -3.97 22.18
CA LEU A 43 -9.29 -3.88 20.97
C LEU A 43 -9.56 -5.14 20.12
N CYS A 44 -9.94 -4.94 18.87
CA CYS A 44 -10.06 -6.00 17.88
C CYS A 44 -9.03 -5.81 16.78
N ILE A 45 -8.22 -6.82 16.54
CA ILE A 45 -7.25 -6.86 15.44
C ILE A 45 -7.64 -8.00 14.51
N LYS A 46 -7.96 -7.67 13.25
CA LYS A 46 -8.19 -8.67 12.20
C LYS A 46 -6.85 -9.00 11.55
N PHE A 47 -6.36 -10.20 11.76
CA PHE A 47 -5.27 -10.77 10.99
C PHE A 47 -5.86 -11.44 9.73
N ASN A 48 -5.45 -10.98 8.56
CA ASN A 48 -5.87 -11.58 7.29
C ASN A 48 -4.71 -12.43 6.73
N PRO A 49 -4.74 -13.75 6.91
CA PRO A 49 -3.65 -14.64 6.46
C PRO A 49 -3.49 -14.69 4.93
N LYS A 50 -4.43 -14.09 4.20
CA LYS A 50 -4.34 -13.96 2.74
C LYS A 50 -3.57 -12.72 2.29
N ASP A 51 -3.24 -11.79 3.19
CA ASP A 51 -2.42 -10.64 2.85
C ASP A 51 -0.99 -11.11 2.58
N GLN A 52 -0.56 -10.95 1.34
CA GLN A 52 0.79 -11.30 0.90
C GLN A 52 1.68 -10.07 1.07
N ARG A 53 2.93 -10.28 1.49
CA ARG A 53 3.93 -9.23 1.62
C ARG A 53 5.29 -9.74 1.18
N SER A 54 5.98 -8.93 0.39
CA SER A 54 7.36 -9.15 -0.01
C SER A 54 8.09 -7.81 -0.06
N ASP A 55 9.39 -7.80 0.18
CA ASP A 55 10.19 -6.58 0.07
C ASP A 55 11.59 -6.86 -0.45
N ILE A 56 12.19 -5.82 -1.04
CA ILE A 56 13.57 -5.81 -1.50
C ILE A 56 14.23 -4.51 -1.05
N SER A 57 15.48 -4.60 -0.59
CA SER A 57 16.32 -3.44 -0.29
C SER A 57 17.53 -3.46 -1.20
N VAL A 58 17.84 -2.31 -1.80
CA VAL A 58 18.89 -2.17 -2.80
C VAL A 58 19.62 -0.83 -2.65
N THR A 59 20.85 -0.76 -3.12
CA THR A 59 21.52 0.51 -3.41
C THR A 59 21.04 0.99 -4.77
N PRO A 60 20.44 2.19 -4.88
CA PRO A 60 19.91 2.68 -6.15
C PRO A 60 21.02 2.99 -7.16
N ASP A 61 21.18 2.12 -8.13
CA ASP A 61 22.06 2.29 -9.28
C ASP A 61 21.41 1.71 -10.55
N LYS A 62 22.06 1.87 -11.69
CA LYS A 62 21.50 1.41 -12.98
C LYS A 62 21.32 -0.11 -13.04
N ASP A 63 22.18 -0.88 -12.38
CA ASP A 63 22.13 -2.35 -12.39
C ASP A 63 20.99 -2.84 -11.49
N SER A 64 20.69 -2.10 -10.42
CA SER A 64 19.60 -2.42 -9.51
C SER A 64 18.20 -2.27 -10.12
N ILE A 65 18.05 -1.49 -11.20
CA ILE A 65 16.76 -1.39 -11.93
C ILE A 65 16.31 -2.79 -12.37
N LYS A 66 17.20 -3.52 -13.02
CA LYS A 66 16.91 -4.89 -13.46
C LYS A 66 16.54 -5.80 -12.29
N THR A 67 17.29 -5.70 -11.19
CA THR A 67 17.05 -6.51 -9.98
C THR A 67 15.66 -6.25 -9.38
N VAL A 68 15.24 -4.99 -9.32
CA VAL A 68 13.92 -4.60 -8.82
C VAL A 68 12.81 -5.05 -9.77
N THR A 69 13.00 -4.90 -11.09
CA THR A 69 12.05 -5.37 -12.10
C THR A 69 11.83 -6.88 -12.00
N GLU A 70 12.92 -7.68 -11.97
CA GLU A 70 12.85 -9.14 -11.82
C GLU A 70 12.22 -9.60 -10.50
N PHE A 71 12.51 -8.89 -9.40
CA PHE A 71 11.87 -9.14 -8.11
C PHE A 71 10.36 -8.94 -8.20
N MET A 72 9.93 -7.84 -8.82
CA MET A 72 8.49 -7.53 -8.93
C MET A 72 7.78 -8.53 -9.84
N GLU A 73 8.33 -8.84 -11.03
CA GLU A 73 7.77 -9.82 -11.95
C GLU A 73 7.54 -11.16 -11.27
N ARG A 74 8.56 -11.70 -10.60
CA ARG A 74 8.46 -12.96 -9.87
C ARG A 74 7.40 -12.90 -8.77
N THR A 75 7.37 -11.82 -7.99
CA THR A 75 6.41 -11.66 -6.88
C THR A 75 4.98 -11.61 -7.39
N LEU A 76 4.71 -10.86 -8.46
CA LEU A 76 3.37 -10.76 -9.06
C LEU A 76 2.91 -12.08 -9.69
N GLU A 77 3.84 -12.86 -10.28
CA GLU A 77 3.57 -14.19 -10.84
C GLU A 77 3.25 -15.21 -9.73
N GLU A 78 4.07 -15.27 -8.68
CA GLU A 78 3.85 -16.13 -7.51
C GLU A 78 2.50 -15.86 -6.85
N TRP A 79 2.11 -14.59 -6.77
CA TRP A 79 0.85 -14.18 -6.19
C TRP A 79 -0.34 -14.29 -7.15
N LYS A 80 -0.11 -14.71 -8.39
CA LYS A 80 -1.11 -14.88 -9.43
C LYS A 80 -1.94 -13.60 -9.66
N VAL A 81 -1.27 -12.47 -9.61
CA VAL A 81 -1.88 -11.17 -9.91
C VAL A 81 -2.32 -11.15 -11.36
N SER A 82 -3.53 -10.62 -11.65
CA SER A 82 -4.01 -10.56 -13.03
C SER A 82 -3.06 -9.74 -13.90
N MET A 83 -2.86 -10.13 -15.17
CA MET A 83 -1.99 -9.43 -16.11
C MET A 83 -2.32 -7.94 -16.23
N LYS A 84 -3.60 -7.59 -16.17
CA LYS A 84 -4.05 -6.19 -16.21
C LYS A 84 -3.50 -5.37 -15.04
N VAL A 85 -3.50 -5.91 -13.83
CA VAL A 85 -2.96 -5.25 -12.63
C VAL A 85 -1.45 -5.31 -12.63
N ALA A 86 -0.87 -6.46 -12.96
CA ALA A 86 0.57 -6.65 -13.02
C ALA A 86 1.27 -5.63 -13.95
N ASN A 87 0.72 -5.39 -15.14
CA ASN A 87 1.26 -4.38 -16.07
C ASN A 87 1.23 -2.96 -15.48
N LYS A 88 0.16 -2.58 -14.78
CA LYS A 88 0.08 -1.27 -14.12
C LYS A 88 1.11 -1.12 -13.00
N VAL A 89 1.26 -2.19 -12.21
CA VAL A 89 2.25 -2.24 -11.11
C VAL A 89 3.65 -2.15 -11.67
N GLN A 90 3.96 -2.88 -12.74
CA GLN A 90 5.28 -2.88 -13.37
C GLN A 90 5.64 -1.49 -13.90
N ILE A 91 4.74 -0.84 -14.64
CA ILE A 91 4.94 0.54 -15.11
C ILE A 91 5.22 1.48 -13.93
N ALA A 92 4.45 1.36 -12.83
CA ALA A 92 4.66 2.22 -11.68
C ALA A 92 6.02 1.97 -10.99
N VAL A 93 6.45 0.71 -10.89
CA VAL A 93 7.77 0.35 -10.35
C VAL A 93 8.87 0.93 -11.22
N ASP A 94 8.81 0.74 -12.53
CA ASP A 94 9.82 1.21 -13.46
C ASP A 94 9.96 2.73 -13.42
N GLU A 95 8.85 3.47 -13.42
CA GLU A 95 8.85 4.93 -13.41
C GLU A 95 9.32 5.50 -12.06
N ILE A 96 8.79 4.99 -10.95
CA ILE A 96 9.14 5.52 -9.63
C ILE A 96 10.59 5.15 -9.27
N TYR A 97 10.97 3.90 -9.48
CA TYR A 97 12.30 3.44 -9.11
C TYR A 97 13.40 4.06 -10.00
N SER A 98 13.14 4.24 -11.30
CA SER A 98 14.03 4.99 -12.16
C SER A 98 14.23 6.43 -11.68
N ASN A 99 13.17 7.09 -11.21
CA ASN A 99 13.29 8.42 -10.64
C ASN A 99 14.18 8.43 -9.38
N ILE A 100 14.07 7.43 -8.51
CA ILE A 100 14.96 7.27 -7.36
C ILE A 100 16.41 7.13 -7.83
N VAL A 101 16.69 6.22 -8.79
CA VAL A 101 18.04 5.96 -9.30
C VAL A 101 18.68 7.19 -9.94
N TYR A 102 17.91 7.94 -10.75
CA TYR A 102 18.50 9.02 -11.55
C TYR A 102 18.48 10.39 -10.88
N TYR A 103 17.57 10.63 -9.92
CA TYR A 103 17.33 11.99 -9.43
C TYR A 103 17.38 12.16 -7.94
N SER A 104 17.18 11.08 -7.12
CA SER A 104 17.09 11.26 -5.67
C SER A 104 18.45 11.43 -4.98
N GLY A 105 19.52 10.86 -5.56
CA GLY A 105 20.81 10.76 -4.88
C GLY A 105 20.81 9.84 -3.66
N ALA A 106 19.80 8.97 -3.55
CA ALA A 106 19.69 8.02 -2.44
C ALA A 106 20.83 7.01 -2.42
N THR A 107 21.23 6.60 -1.23
CA THR A 107 22.21 5.52 -1.00
C THR A 107 21.52 4.20 -0.70
N ASN A 108 20.28 4.25 -0.23
CA ASN A 108 19.47 3.08 0.08
C ASN A 108 18.02 3.30 -0.41
N ALA A 109 17.45 2.27 -0.99
CA ALA A 109 16.03 2.21 -1.30
C ALA A 109 15.45 0.87 -0.89
N LYS A 110 14.20 0.90 -0.40
CA LYS A 110 13.43 -0.27 -0.08
C LYS A 110 12.09 -0.20 -0.78
N ILE A 111 11.74 -1.29 -1.46
CA ILE A 111 10.43 -1.45 -2.09
C ILE A 111 9.69 -2.57 -1.38
N THR A 112 8.52 -2.27 -0.82
CA THR A 112 7.64 -3.25 -0.21
C THR A 112 6.37 -3.35 -1.05
N VAL A 113 5.99 -4.57 -1.40
CA VAL A 113 4.72 -4.87 -2.04
C VAL A 113 3.83 -5.66 -1.09
N THR A 114 2.57 -5.27 -1.01
CA THR A 114 1.55 -5.99 -0.24
C THR A 114 0.31 -6.21 -1.12
N ALA A 115 -0.31 -7.36 -1.01
CA ALA A 115 -1.54 -7.64 -1.73
C ALA A 115 -2.59 -8.29 -0.83
N SER A 116 -3.84 -7.86 -1.02
CA SER A 116 -5.05 -8.47 -0.45
C SER A 116 -6.01 -8.83 -1.59
N ASP A 117 -7.18 -9.41 -1.26
CA ASP A 117 -8.21 -9.73 -2.27
C ASP A 117 -8.72 -8.47 -3.02
N GLU A 118 -8.58 -7.27 -2.45
CA GLU A 118 -9.15 -6.03 -2.98
C GLU A 118 -8.12 -5.08 -3.58
N LYS A 119 -6.91 -5.05 -3.03
CA LYS A 119 -5.89 -4.06 -3.37
C LYS A 119 -4.48 -4.62 -3.35
N LEU A 120 -3.63 -4.03 -4.18
CA LEU A 120 -2.19 -4.19 -4.14
C LEU A 120 -1.58 -2.82 -3.82
N SER A 121 -0.66 -2.77 -2.85
CA SER A 121 0.04 -1.55 -2.47
C SER A 121 1.54 -1.71 -2.67
N LEU A 122 2.14 -0.69 -3.25
CA LEU A 122 3.59 -0.50 -3.32
C LEU A 122 3.99 0.59 -2.33
N LEU A 123 5.04 0.34 -1.57
CA LEU A 123 5.67 1.31 -0.69
C LEU A 123 7.13 1.45 -1.12
N PHE A 124 7.53 2.65 -1.54
CA PHE A 124 8.91 3.01 -1.85
C PHE A 124 9.43 3.88 -0.71
N GLU A 125 10.55 3.47 -0.13
CA GLU A 125 11.28 4.21 0.89
C GLU A 125 12.69 4.47 0.38
N ASP A 126 13.16 5.72 0.40
CA ASP A 126 14.54 6.06 0.05
C ASP A 126 15.09 7.17 0.94
N ASP A 127 16.41 7.25 1.07
CA ASP A 127 17.15 8.24 1.87
C ASP A 127 17.67 9.42 1.04
N GLY A 128 17.12 9.63 -0.13
CA GLY A 128 17.54 10.68 -1.04
C GLY A 128 16.95 12.06 -0.76
N THR A 129 17.19 12.99 -1.68
CA THR A 129 16.66 14.35 -1.60
C THR A 129 15.12 14.31 -1.55
N PRO A 130 14.47 15.01 -0.62
CA PRO A 130 13.02 15.07 -0.52
C PRO A 130 12.39 15.58 -1.83
N TYR A 131 11.49 14.78 -2.38
CA TYR A 131 10.74 15.15 -3.58
C TYR A 131 9.32 14.53 -3.52
N ASP A 132 8.31 15.40 -3.53
CA ASP A 132 6.92 14.98 -3.56
C ASP A 132 6.41 14.86 -5.01
N PRO A 133 6.33 13.64 -5.58
CA PRO A 133 5.83 13.44 -6.93
C PRO A 133 4.33 13.70 -7.06
N THR A 134 3.60 13.77 -5.95
CA THR A 134 2.14 14.02 -5.98
C THR A 134 1.82 15.46 -6.35
N THR A 135 2.74 16.40 -6.11
CA THR A 135 2.60 17.83 -6.44
C THR A 135 3.09 18.19 -7.86
N ALA A 136 3.71 17.24 -8.58
CA ALA A 136 4.18 17.47 -9.95
C ALA A 136 3.02 17.92 -10.84
N LYS A 137 3.26 19.00 -11.63
CA LYS A 137 2.31 19.52 -12.60
C LYS A 137 1.96 18.45 -13.63
N GLU A 138 0.69 18.40 -14.00
CA GLU A 138 0.27 17.53 -15.09
C GLU A 138 0.97 17.99 -16.41
N PRO A 139 1.60 17.07 -17.13
CA PRO A 139 2.21 17.41 -18.41
C PRO A 139 1.13 17.81 -19.41
N ASP A 140 1.42 18.80 -20.25
CA ASP A 140 0.53 19.14 -21.35
C ASP A 140 0.57 18.03 -22.40
N VAL A 141 -0.44 17.15 -22.36
CA VAL A 141 -0.55 16.01 -23.28
C VAL A 141 -0.96 16.43 -24.71
N THR A 142 -1.27 17.70 -24.95
CA THR A 142 -1.64 18.21 -26.27
C THR A 142 -0.42 18.59 -27.12
N LEU A 143 0.75 18.78 -26.49
CA LEU A 143 1.99 19.07 -27.17
C LEU A 143 2.60 17.81 -27.81
N SER A 144 3.32 18.01 -28.92
CA SER A 144 4.09 16.92 -29.54
C SER A 144 5.22 16.42 -28.64
N ALA A 145 5.74 15.21 -28.88
CA ALA A 145 6.81 14.62 -28.06
C ALA A 145 8.10 15.48 -28.04
N GLU A 146 8.32 16.29 -29.08
CA GLU A 146 9.48 17.17 -29.24
C GLU A 146 9.34 18.49 -28.47
N GLU A 147 8.11 18.92 -28.18
CA GLU A 147 7.77 20.17 -27.49
C GLU A 147 7.50 19.98 -25.98
N ARG A 148 7.48 18.74 -25.50
CA ARG A 148 7.26 18.45 -24.08
C ARG A 148 8.56 18.54 -23.31
N ASP A 149 8.50 19.11 -22.11
CA ASP A 149 9.59 19.01 -21.15
C ASP A 149 9.90 17.53 -20.85
N VAL A 150 11.19 17.19 -20.88
CA VAL A 150 11.66 15.84 -20.57
C VAL A 150 11.42 15.56 -19.08
N GLY A 151 10.40 14.76 -18.77
CA GLY A 151 10.06 14.34 -17.42
C GLY A 151 8.59 14.58 -17.06
N GLY A 152 8.11 13.87 -16.04
CA GLY A 152 6.75 14.02 -15.47
C GLY A 152 5.65 13.17 -16.11
N LEU A 153 5.86 12.61 -17.31
CA LEU A 153 4.85 11.75 -17.95
C LEU A 153 4.66 10.44 -17.19
N GLY A 154 5.74 9.86 -16.68
CA GLY A 154 5.69 8.59 -15.95
C GLY A 154 4.89 8.70 -14.66
N ILE A 155 5.18 9.66 -13.81
CA ILE A 155 4.41 9.92 -12.58
C ILE A 155 2.95 10.27 -12.91
N PHE A 156 2.70 11.02 -13.97
CA PHE A 156 1.33 11.30 -14.44
C PHE A 156 0.58 10.02 -14.81
N MET A 157 1.21 9.10 -15.55
CA MET A 157 0.62 7.80 -15.87
C MET A 157 0.34 6.98 -14.61
N VAL A 158 1.28 6.94 -13.66
CA VAL A 158 1.08 6.25 -12.37
C VAL A 158 -0.13 6.84 -11.65
N LYS A 159 -0.25 8.17 -11.54
CA LYS A 159 -1.43 8.83 -10.94
C LYS A 159 -2.75 8.43 -11.61
N LYS A 160 -2.76 8.27 -12.93
CA LYS A 160 -3.99 7.88 -13.69
C LYS A 160 -4.34 6.39 -13.54
N MET A 161 -3.35 5.53 -13.30
CA MET A 161 -3.55 4.07 -13.17
C MET A 161 -3.80 3.61 -11.74
N ALA A 162 -3.28 4.35 -10.76
CA ALA A 162 -3.42 4.04 -9.35
C ALA A 162 -4.80 4.40 -8.80
N ALA A 163 -5.26 3.68 -7.79
CA ALA A 163 -6.44 4.05 -7.00
C ALA A 163 -6.11 5.20 -6.02
N SER A 164 -4.88 5.23 -5.50
CA SER A 164 -4.36 6.36 -4.71
C SER A 164 -2.84 6.40 -4.76
N ILE A 165 -2.30 7.61 -4.57
CA ILE A 165 -0.86 7.86 -4.40
C ILE A 165 -0.70 8.85 -3.25
N GLN A 166 0.22 8.58 -2.33
CA GLN A 166 0.50 9.39 -1.16
C GLN A 166 2.00 9.48 -0.94
N TYR A 167 2.47 10.66 -0.58
CA TYR A 167 3.86 10.91 -0.24
C TYR A 167 3.96 11.53 1.13
N GLU A 168 4.96 11.12 1.88
CA GLU A 168 5.39 11.76 3.11
C GLU A 168 6.91 11.70 3.23
N ASN A 169 7.48 12.66 3.95
CA ASN A 169 8.88 12.61 4.35
C ASN A 169 8.92 12.46 5.86
N THR A 170 9.39 11.32 6.33
CA THR A 170 9.41 10.97 7.75
C THR A 170 10.81 10.50 8.15
N ASP A 171 11.38 11.09 9.20
CA ASP A 171 12.71 10.76 9.71
C ASP A 171 13.83 10.87 8.65
N GLY A 172 13.70 11.82 7.73
CA GLY A 172 14.66 12.05 6.64
C GLY A 172 14.58 11.04 5.51
N LYS A 173 13.50 10.25 5.42
CA LYS A 173 13.23 9.33 4.33
C LYS A 173 12.03 9.79 3.52
N ASN A 174 12.14 9.63 2.22
CA ASN A 174 11.01 9.71 1.31
C ASN A 174 10.20 8.42 1.43
N VAL A 175 8.90 8.54 1.59
CA VAL A 175 7.95 7.41 1.67
C VAL A 175 6.84 7.66 0.68
N LEU A 176 6.82 6.90 -0.41
CA LEU A 176 5.79 6.98 -1.45
C LEU A 176 4.96 5.71 -1.45
N THR A 177 3.66 5.86 -1.23
CA THR A 177 2.69 4.76 -1.28
C THR A 177 1.83 4.87 -2.52
N VAL A 178 1.73 3.78 -3.29
CA VAL A 178 0.86 3.68 -4.48
C VAL A 178 -0.04 2.47 -4.33
N VAL A 179 -1.35 2.67 -4.52
CA VAL A 179 -2.35 1.61 -4.35
C VAL A 179 -3.07 1.34 -5.66
N PHE A 180 -3.24 0.06 -5.99
CA PHE A 180 -3.99 -0.41 -7.16
C PHE A 180 -5.17 -1.27 -6.70
N GLY A 181 -6.33 -1.15 -7.36
CA GLY A 181 -7.42 -2.09 -7.20
C GLY A 181 -7.11 -3.42 -7.90
N MET A 182 -7.47 -4.53 -7.26
CA MET A 182 -7.24 -5.89 -7.80
C MET A 182 -8.33 -6.34 -8.80
N LYS A 183 -9.35 -5.52 -9.04
CA LYS A 183 -10.47 -5.81 -9.99
C LYS A 183 -10.32 -5.05 -11.29
#